data_10bddfeb2d62681d7f474ff3f0ffd7a1
#
_entry.id   10bddfeb2d62681d7f474ff3f0ffd7a1
#
_cell.length_a   1.000
_cell.length_b   1.000
_cell.length_c   1.000
_cell.angle_alpha   90.00
_cell.angle_beta   90.00
_cell.angle_gamma   90.00
#
_symmetry.space_group_name_H-M   'P 1'
#
loop_
_entity.id
_entity.type
_entity.pdbx_description
1 polymer ?
#
loop_
_entity_poly.entity_id
_entity_poly.type
_entity_poly.pdbx_seq_one_letter_code
_entity_poly.pdbx_strand_id
1 'polypeptide(L)'
;MFRRVVLARGSVEPSGYGANHEVVSELLDRAKVPGWTKASVIEDPTRSRGHPKRVSQASEESQADLLHISCQEDANLVPAKSKVPVVVSVHDLFDFRPRAIDAGDVPVPLGNRYPSSERSRHIASCKEGMERADVLLCASQMTLEDARGMFPKTKSVLVRDSVDDLHWDPNRNPRPRSILGDSGDESKCLLVSVGEKDPRWRSQFISEVMAMIPEEIREDLELIRIGVGTIDWEKVAAAFQHAEVLLYPGVSVGFRSPPLEALAAGCPVLASDLPLHGEVLPPRCLLPATDPEQWVSAITQVHSEWRRSGGVPRHVDEGLLSVAKERFGRGAHGESLSKAYDMAMRGK
;
A
#
# COMPACT_ATOMS: atom_id res chain seq x y z
N MET A 1 -25.62 -0.69 -20.57
CA MET A 1 -25.05 0.68 -20.61
C MET A 1 -24.12 0.80 -19.42
N PHE A 2 -22.88 1.28 -19.59
CA PHE A 2 -21.96 1.48 -18.46
C PHE A 2 -22.38 2.70 -17.65
N ARG A 3 -22.33 2.60 -16.33
CA ARG A 3 -22.47 3.74 -15.43
C ARG A 3 -21.18 4.54 -15.39
N ARG A 4 -21.28 5.82 -15.12
CA ARG A 4 -20.21 6.81 -15.29
C ARG A 4 -19.72 7.33 -13.95
N VAL A 5 -18.40 7.30 -13.75
CA VAL A 5 -17.74 7.79 -12.54
C VAL A 5 -16.95 9.05 -12.83
N VAL A 6 -17.15 10.09 -12.03
CA VAL A 6 -16.20 11.20 -11.91
C VAL A 6 -15.22 10.89 -10.81
N LEU A 7 -13.93 10.93 -11.13
CA LEU A 7 -12.85 10.87 -10.14
C LEU A 7 -12.43 12.28 -9.75
N ALA A 8 -12.24 12.53 -8.46
CA ALA A 8 -11.74 13.81 -8.00
C ALA A 8 -10.60 13.60 -6.97
N ARG A 9 -9.57 14.45 -7.09
CA ARG A 9 -8.47 14.55 -6.14
C ARG A 9 -8.03 16.00 -5.96
N GLY A 10 -7.38 16.30 -4.84
CA GLY A 10 -6.66 17.54 -4.61
C GLY A 10 -5.27 17.49 -5.24
N SER A 11 -4.35 18.29 -4.73
CA SER A 11 -2.97 18.26 -5.20
C SER A 11 -2.29 16.96 -4.80
N VAL A 12 -1.58 16.39 -5.75
CA VAL A 12 -0.70 15.25 -5.50
C VAL A 12 0.49 15.74 -4.68
N GLU A 13 0.50 15.49 -3.38
CA GLU A 13 1.78 15.39 -2.69
C GLU A 13 2.35 13.98 -2.86
N PRO A 14 3.68 13.80 -2.79
CA PRO A 14 4.36 12.53 -3.05
C PRO A 14 4.13 11.47 -1.96
N SER A 15 3.09 11.60 -1.17
CA SER A 15 2.66 10.59 -0.21
C SER A 15 1.97 9.45 -0.94
N GLY A 16 2.64 8.54 -1.55
CA GLY A 16 2.15 7.22 -2.02
C GLY A 16 0.69 7.02 -2.50
N TYR A 17 -0.25 7.83 -2.04
CA TYR A 17 -1.69 7.77 -2.35
C TYR A 17 -2.04 8.19 -3.79
N GLY A 18 -1.20 9.02 -4.45
CA GLY A 18 -1.44 9.47 -5.83
C GLY A 18 -1.48 8.32 -6.82
N ALA A 19 -0.67 7.31 -6.61
CA ALA A 19 -0.61 6.16 -7.48
C ALA A 19 -1.93 5.33 -7.48
N ASN A 20 -2.71 5.35 -6.39
CA ASN A 20 -3.98 4.64 -6.35
C ASN A 20 -5.06 5.32 -7.19
N HIS A 21 -5.08 6.66 -7.23
CA HIS A 21 -5.94 7.42 -8.13
C HIS A 21 -5.71 7.01 -9.59
N GLU A 22 -4.45 6.91 -10.00
CA GLU A 22 -4.06 6.54 -11.37
C GLU A 22 -4.50 5.10 -11.69
N VAL A 23 -4.32 4.17 -10.74
CA VAL A 23 -4.81 2.79 -10.90
C VAL A 23 -6.32 2.74 -11.08
N VAL A 24 -7.09 3.41 -10.22
CA VAL A 24 -8.56 3.46 -10.36
C VAL A 24 -8.98 4.10 -11.68
N SER A 25 -8.32 5.19 -12.07
CA SER A 25 -8.56 5.87 -13.35
C SER A 25 -8.30 4.92 -14.53
N GLU A 26 -7.18 4.22 -14.53
CA GLU A 26 -6.83 3.25 -15.58
C GLU A 26 -7.79 2.05 -15.62
N LEU A 27 -8.20 1.53 -14.47
CA LEU A 27 -9.17 0.42 -14.42
C LEU A 27 -10.52 0.80 -15.01
N LEU A 28 -10.99 2.01 -14.75
CA LEU A 28 -12.24 2.53 -15.31
C LEU A 28 -12.13 2.78 -16.83
N ASP A 29 -10.98 3.29 -17.31
CA ASP A 29 -10.74 3.50 -18.75
C ASP A 29 -10.69 2.19 -19.52
N ARG A 30 -10.09 1.17 -18.96
CA ARG A 30 -9.95 -0.15 -19.58
C ARG A 30 -11.15 -1.06 -19.35
N ALA A 31 -12.26 -0.56 -18.81
CA ALA A 31 -13.46 -1.32 -18.46
C ALA A 31 -13.15 -2.54 -17.53
N LYS A 32 -12.16 -2.39 -16.65
CA LYS A 32 -11.78 -3.40 -15.66
C LYS A 32 -12.56 -3.31 -14.36
N VAL A 33 -13.44 -2.31 -14.22
CA VAL A 33 -14.45 -2.20 -13.18
C VAL A 33 -15.79 -2.61 -13.78
N PRO A 34 -16.31 -3.81 -13.51
CA PRO A 34 -17.49 -4.33 -14.18
C PRO A 34 -18.72 -3.40 -14.04
N GLY A 35 -19.31 -3.04 -15.15
CA GLY A 35 -20.49 -2.16 -15.22
C GLY A 35 -20.19 -0.66 -15.13
N TRP A 36 -18.92 -0.25 -14.95
CA TRP A 36 -18.53 1.13 -14.72
C TRP A 36 -17.46 1.62 -15.70
N THR A 37 -17.48 2.92 -16.01
CA THR A 37 -16.48 3.59 -16.84
C THR A 37 -16.20 5.00 -16.31
N LYS A 38 -15.06 5.55 -16.68
CA LYS A 38 -14.69 6.92 -16.30
C LYS A 38 -15.45 7.94 -17.14
N ALA A 39 -16.05 8.93 -16.47
CA ALA A 39 -16.64 10.10 -17.12
C ALA A 39 -15.62 11.22 -17.29
N SER A 40 -14.96 11.59 -16.20
CA SER A 40 -13.90 12.60 -16.16
C SER A 40 -13.04 12.47 -14.92
N VAL A 41 -11.90 13.17 -14.94
CA VAL A 41 -11.02 13.36 -13.78
C VAL A 41 -10.93 14.85 -13.48
N ILE A 42 -11.03 15.21 -12.20
CA ILE A 42 -10.95 16.59 -11.74
C ILE A 42 -9.84 16.70 -10.72
N GLU A 43 -8.86 17.53 -11.06
CA GLU A 43 -7.68 17.74 -10.26
C GLU A 43 -7.45 19.24 -10.05
N ASP A 44 -6.89 19.59 -8.90
CA ASP A 44 -6.38 20.93 -8.66
C ASP A 44 -5.08 20.89 -7.85
N PRO A 45 -3.92 20.88 -8.53
CA PRO A 45 -2.62 20.90 -7.88
C PRO A 45 -2.41 22.08 -6.93
N THR A 46 -3.17 23.19 -7.13
CA THR A 46 -3.04 24.40 -6.33
C THR A 46 -3.94 24.43 -5.11
N ARG A 47 -4.80 23.45 -4.91
CA ARG A 47 -5.82 23.40 -3.84
C ARG A 47 -6.62 24.70 -3.74
N SER A 48 -7.04 25.23 -4.89
CA SER A 48 -7.74 26.50 -4.93
C SER A 48 -9.08 26.45 -4.17
N ARG A 49 -9.49 27.58 -3.58
CA ARG A 49 -10.78 27.68 -2.84
C ARG A 49 -12.01 27.32 -3.71
N GLY A 50 -11.89 27.43 -5.03
CA GLY A 50 -12.95 27.05 -5.97
C GLY A 50 -13.04 25.56 -6.30
N HIS A 51 -12.07 24.75 -5.88
CA HIS A 51 -12.01 23.35 -6.26
C HIS A 51 -13.23 22.52 -5.84
N PRO A 52 -13.76 22.59 -4.61
CA PRO A 52 -14.96 21.85 -4.23
C PRO A 52 -16.17 22.18 -5.10
N LYS A 53 -16.31 23.45 -5.52
CA LYS A 53 -17.38 23.88 -6.43
C LYS A 53 -17.23 23.28 -7.83
N ARG A 54 -15.99 23.24 -8.36
CA ARG A 54 -15.72 22.60 -9.67
C ARG A 54 -16.02 21.10 -9.63
N VAL A 55 -15.65 20.41 -8.54
CA VAL A 55 -15.96 18.98 -8.37
C VAL A 55 -17.47 18.74 -8.39
N SER A 56 -18.24 19.57 -7.68
CA SER A 56 -19.72 19.48 -7.70
C SER A 56 -20.29 19.74 -9.09
N GLN A 57 -19.85 20.80 -9.78
CA GLN A 57 -20.30 21.14 -11.13
C GLN A 57 -19.97 20.03 -12.13
N ALA A 58 -18.76 19.51 -12.11
CA ALA A 58 -18.34 18.48 -13.06
C ALA A 58 -19.11 17.17 -12.90
N SER A 59 -19.51 16.80 -11.68
CA SER A 59 -20.37 15.63 -11.48
C SER A 59 -21.76 15.80 -12.13
N GLU A 60 -22.26 17.04 -12.19
CA GLU A 60 -23.53 17.35 -12.85
C GLU A 60 -23.38 17.45 -14.38
N GLU A 61 -22.37 18.18 -14.87
CA GLU A 61 -22.11 18.41 -16.29
C GLU A 61 -21.74 17.14 -17.05
N SER A 62 -21.00 16.24 -16.41
CA SER A 62 -20.58 14.96 -17.00
C SER A 62 -21.68 13.90 -17.02
N GLN A 63 -22.87 14.18 -16.49
CA GLN A 63 -23.94 13.19 -16.31
C GLN A 63 -23.41 11.92 -15.60
N ALA A 64 -22.63 12.11 -14.57
CA ALA A 64 -22.07 11.02 -13.80
C ALA A 64 -23.15 10.33 -12.94
N ASP A 65 -23.01 9.03 -12.76
CA ASP A 65 -23.83 8.25 -11.84
C ASP A 65 -23.24 8.22 -10.43
N LEU A 66 -21.93 8.50 -10.30
CA LEU A 66 -21.19 8.45 -9.04
C LEU A 66 -20.01 9.42 -9.05
N LEU A 67 -19.74 10.02 -7.88
CA LEU A 67 -18.52 10.78 -7.60
C LEU A 67 -17.61 9.98 -6.67
N HIS A 68 -16.36 9.79 -7.06
CA HIS A 68 -15.34 9.11 -6.26
C HIS A 68 -14.20 10.06 -5.89
N ILE A 69 -14.05 10.36 -4.61
CA ILE A 69 -12.90 11.07 -4.06
C ILE A 69 -11.82 10.05 -3.75
N SER A 70 -10.69 10.14 -4.42
CA SER A 70 -9.68 9.06 -4.46
C SER A 70 -8.80 8.93 -3.22
N CYS A 71 -8.93 9.84 -2.25
CA CYS A 71 -8.12 9.84 -1.03
C CYS A 71 -8.85 10.50 0.13
N GLN A 72 -8.67 9.98 1.36
CA GLN A 72 -9.19 10.58 2.58
C GLN A 72 -8.68 12.01 2.82
N GLU A 73 -7.47 12.32 2.35
CA GLU A 73 -6.89 13.66 2.44
C GLU A 73 -7.62 14.71 1.57
N ASP A 74 -8.41 14.26 0.62
CA ASP A 74 -9.21 15.08 -0.26
C ASP A 74 -10.72 15.01 0.05
N ALA A 75 -11.10 14.39 1.18
CA ALA A 75 -12.50 14.22 1.55
C ALA A 75 -13.22 15.56 1.79
N ASN A 76 -12.49 16.65 2.02
CA ASN A 76 -13.06 18.01 2.02
C ASN A 76 -13.71 18.41 0.69
N LEU A 77 -13.42 17.69 -0.41
CA LEU A 77 -14.06 17.87 -1.72
C LEU A 77 -15.47 17.28 -1.79
N VAL A 78 -15.89 16.45 -0.84
CA VAL A 78 -17.25 15.90 -0.78
C VAL A 78 -18.26 17.05 -0.68
N PRO A 79 -19.15 17.21 -1.67
CA PRO A 79 -20.12 18.30 -1.68
C PRO A 79 -21.06 18.26 -0.46
N ALA A 80 -21.47 19.43 0.05
CA ALA A 80 -22.47 19.51 1.10
C ALA A 80 -23.83 18.94 0.68
N LYS A 81 -24.12 19.01 -0.62
CA LYS A 81 -25.27 18.36 -1.26
C LYS A 81 -24.79 17.78 -2.59
N SER A 82 -25.04 16.51 -2.82
CA SER A 82 -24.73 15.84 -4.09
C SER A 82 -25.97 15.20 -4.68
N LYS A 83 -26.14 15.33 -6.00
CA LYS A 83 -27.22 14.66 -6.74
C LYS A 83 -26.91 13.18 -7.00
N VAL A 84 -25.64 12.83 -6.98
CA VAL A 84 -25.15 11.46 -7.18
C VAL A 84 -24.52 10.93 -5.89
N PRO A 85 -24.46 9.60 -5.69
CA PRO A 85 -23.72 9.01 -4.58
C PRO A 85 -22.24 9.44 -4.59
N VAL A 86 -21.67 9.62 -3.40
CA VAL A 86 -20.27 9.98 -3.21
C VAL A 86 -19.56 8.90 -2.44
N VAL A 87 -18.46 8.39 -2.99
CA VAL A 87 -17.58 7.48 -2.28
C VAL A 87 -16.22 8.12 -2.04
N VAL A 88 -15.54 7.73 -0.96
CA VAL A 88 -14.21 8.21 -0.61
C VAL A 88 -13.30 7.02 -0.38
N SER A 89 -12.17 6.94 -1.09
CA SER A 89 -11.11 6.00 -0.75
C SER A 89 -10.39 6.42 0.52
N VAL A 90 -10.20 5.46 1.43
CA VAL A 90 -9.55 5.66 2.72
C VAL A 90 -8.41 4.65 2.83
N HIS A 91 -7.18 5.11 2.60
CA HIS A 91 -5.99 4.26 2.62
C HIS A 91 -5.52 3.98 4.05
N ASP A 92 -5.54 5.01 4.89
CA ASP A 92 -5.36 4.91 6.34
C ASP A 92 -6.04 6.11 7.05
N LEU A 93 -6.07 6.05 8.36
CA LEU A 93 -6.62 7.13 9.20
C LEU A 93 -5.61 7.55 10.29
N PHE A 94 -4.31 7.39 10.06
CA PHE A 94 -3.29 7.63 11.08
C PHE A 94 -3.27 9.08 11.56
N ASP A 95 -3.29 10.05 10.66
CA ASP A 95 -3.35 11.48 11.03
C ASP A 95 -4.73 11.89 11.58
N PHE A 96 -5.77 11.13 11.24
CA PHE A 96 -7.14 11.38 11.74
C PHE A 96 -7.37 10.76 13.12
N ARG A 97 -6.64 9.72 13.47
CA ARG A 97 -6.64 9.00 14.75
C ARG A 97 -5.22 8.63 15.16
N PRO A 98 -4.38 9.60 15.56
CA PRO A 98 -3.00 9.32 15.93
C PRO A 98 -2.89 8.38 17.11
N ARG A 99 -2.03 7.37 16.98
CA ARG A 99 -1.74 6.35 18.00
C ARG A 99 -0.29 5.89 17.91
N ALA A 100 0.09 4.94 18.74
CA ALA A 100 1.36 4.24 18.61
C ALA A 100 1.10 2.74 18.53
N ILE A 101 1.98 2.05 17.82
CA ILE A 101 2.04 0.59 17.79
C ILE A 101 3.22 0.16 18.65
N ASP A 102 2.97 -0.78 19.55
CA ASP A 102 4.01 -1.45 20.31
C ASP A 102 4.68 -2.50 19.41
N ALA A 103 5.93 -2.25 19.07
CA ALA A 103 6.71 -3.10 18.18
C ALA A 103 8.17 -3.21 18.66
N GLY A 104 8.41 -3.02 19.95
CA GLY A 104 9.72 -3.05 20.57
C GLY A 104 9.77 -2.22 21.84
N ASP A 105 10.97 -1.88 22.29
CA ASP A 105 11.19 -1.11 23.53
C ASP A 105 10.56 0.28 23.50
N VAL A 106 10.39 0.84 22.30
CA VAL A 106 9.77 2.15 22.10
C VAL A 106 8.59 2.03 21.16
N PRO A 107 7.37 2.45 21.60
CA PRO A 107 6.21 2.46 20.73
C PRO A 107 6.41 3.34 19.48
N VAL A 108 6.12 2.79 18.31
CA VAL A 108 6.26 3.50 17.03
C VAL A 108 5.03 4.36 16.76
N PRO A 109 5.17 5.69 16.58
CA PRO A 109 4.04 6.57 16.36
C PRO A 109 3.44 6.38 14.96
N LEU A 110 2.11 6.32 14.89
CA LEU A 110 1.32 6.41 13.68
C LEU A 110 0.53 7.71 13.69
N GLY A 111 0.75 8.54 12.69
CA GLY A 111 0.13 9.85 12.57
C GLY A 111 0.74 10.91 13.51
N ASN A 112 0.42 12.16 13.22
CA ASN A 112 0.93 13.31 13.97
C ASN A 112 -0.03 13.67 15.11
N ARG A 113 0.42 13.52 16.36
CA ARG A 113 -0.37 13.89 17.56
C ARG A 113 -0.48 15.40 17.77
N TYR A 114 0.43 16.17 17.20
CA TYR A 114 0.53 17.62 17.39
C TYR A 114 0.60 18.34 16.04
N PRO A 115 -0.44 18.23 15.20
CA PRO A 115 -0.46 18.88 13.89
C PRO A 115 -0.51 20.40 14.04
N SER A 116 -0.01 21.12 13.01
CA SER A 116 -0.16 22.57 12.93
C SER A 116 -1.65 22.97 12.91
N SER A 117 -1.96 24.23 13.23
CA SER A 117 -3.33 24.74 13.18
C SER A 117 -3.95 24.63 11.77
N GLU A 118 -3.15 24.76 10.73
CA GLU A 118 -3.59 24.56 9.36
C GLU A 118 -3.93 23.09 9.10
N ARG A 119 -3.02 22.17 9.46
CA ARG A 119 -3.24 20.73 9.33
C ARG A 119 -4.46 20.26 10.12
N SER A 120 -4.65 20.78 11.34
CA SER A 120 -5.82 20.48 12.20
C SER A 120 -7.13 20.88 11.52
N ARG A 121 -7.17 22.08 10.90
CA ARG A 121 -8.35 22.55 10.15
C ARG A 121 -8.60 21.68 8.91
N HIS A 122 -7.56 21.29 8.20
CA HIS A 122 -7.68 20.40 7.05
C HIS A 122 -8.24 19.04 7.47
N ILE A 123 -7.68 18.41 8.51
CA ILE A 123 -8.17 17.13 9.07
C ILE A 123 -9.65 17.24 9.46
N ALA A 124 -10.04 18.34 10.14
CA ALA A 124 -11.43 18.56 10.52
C ALA A 124 -12.36 18.63 9.28
N SER A 125 -11.96 19.38 8.26
CA SER A 125 -12.73 19.48 7.01
C SER A 125 -12.84 18.14 6.26
N CYS A 126 -11.78 17.32 6.26
CA CYS A 126 -11.83 15.98 5.67
C CYS A 126 -12.73 15.03 6.50
N LYS A 127 -12.72 15.12 7.84
CA LYS A 127 -13.65 14.36 8.68
C LYS A 127 -15.11 14.68 8.34
N GLU A 128 -15.45 15.94 8.26
CA GLU A 128 -16.80 16.38 7.82
C GLU A 128 -17.15 15.85 6.43
N GLY A 129 -16.18 15.80 5.51
CA GLY A 129 -16.36 15.24 4.18
C GLY A 129 -16.62 13.74 4.22
N MET A 130 -15.87 12.99 5.00
CA MET A 130 -16.09 11.55 5.19
C MET A 130 -17.44 11.24 5.85
N GLU A 131 -17.90 12.09 6.78
CA GLU A 131 -19.24 11.97 7.38
C GLU A 131 -20.38 12.20 6.37
N ARG A 132 -20.13 13.02 5.34
CA ARG A 132 -21.11 13.30 4.26
C ARG A 132 -21.09 12.28 3.14
N ALA A 133 -20.04 11.46 3.03
CA ALA A 133 -19.94 10.45 2.01
C ALA A 133 -21.02 9.35 2.17
N ASP A 134 -21.47 8.78 1.07
CA ASP A 134 -22.42 7.65 1.11
C ASP A 134 -21.68 6.35 1.49
N VAL A 135 -20.42 6.16 1.03
CA VAL A 135 -19.61 4.99 1.38
C VAL A 135 -18.13 5.36 1.48
N LEU A 136 -17.46 4.85 2.51
CA LEU A 136 -16.00 4.86 2.66
C LEU A 136 -15.42 3.54 2.16
N LEU A 137 -14.47 3.61 1.23
CA LEU A 137 -13.77 2.47 0.65
C LEU A 137 -12.44 2.28 1.39
N CYS A 138 -12.39 1.37 2.34
CA CYS A 138 -11.25 1.20 3.23
C CYS A 138 -10.25 0.18 2.66
N ALA A 139 -8.98 0.55 2.58
CA ALA A 139 -7.93 -0.25 1.93
C ALA A 139 -7.52 -1.50 2.77
N SER A 140 -7.77 -1.50 4.07
CA SER A 140 -7.42 -2.61 4.97
C SER A 140 -8.51 -2.84 6.02
N GLN A 141 -8.49 -4.01 6.66
CA GLN A 141 -9.38 -4.32 7.77
C GLN A 141 -9.15 -3.35 8.95
N MET A 142 -7.89 -3.01 9.22
CA MET A 142 -7.56 -2.01 10.25
C MET A 142 -8.17 -0.65 9.93
N THR A 143 -8.05 -0.19 8.69
CA THR A 143 -8.66 1.08 8.24
C THR A 143 -10.19 1.02 8.30
N LEU A 144 -10.78 -0.12 7.97
CA LEU A 144 -12.23 -0.34 8.05
C LEU A 144 -12.74 -0.23 9.50
N GLU A 145 -12.02 -0.82 10.45
CA GLU A 145 -12.35 -0.75 11.88
C GLU A 145 -12.22 0.68 12.42
N ASP A 146 -11.14 1.38 12.05
CA ASP A 146 -10.96 2.78 12.39
C ASP A 146 -12.08 3.65 11.81
N ALA A 147 -12.43 3.46 10.53
CA ALA A 147 -13.51 4.21 9.88
C ALA A 147 -14.87 3.96 10.54
N ARG A 148 -15.20 2.71 10.89
CA ARG A 148 -16.44 2.38 11.61
C ARG A 148 -16.50 3.01 12.99
N GLY A 149 -15.36 3.06 13.69
CA GLY A 149 -15.29 3.70 15.00
C GLY A 149 -15.40 5.24 14.95
N MET A 150 -14.83 5.85 13.92
CA MET A 150 -14.83 7.31 13.74
C MET A 150 -16.09 7.84 13.07
N PHE A 151 -16.65 7.09 12.11
CA PHE A 151 -17.77 7.49 11.27
C PHE A 151 -18.92 6.47 11.32
N PRO A 152 -19.52 6.21 12.49
CA PRO A 152 -20.48 5.11 12.70
C PRO A 152 -21.76 5.28 11.87
N LYS A 153 -22.05 6.47 11.38
CA LYS A 153 -23.21 6.75 10.52
C LYS A 153 -22.92 6.60 9.03
N THR A 154 -21.64 6.62 8.64
CA THR A 154 -21.21 6.47 7.26
C THR A 154 -20.88 5.02 6.96
N LYS A 155 -21.47 4.48 5.89
CA LYS A 155 -21.21 3.10 5.49
C LYS A 155 -19.75 2.92 5.10
N SER A 156 -19.09 1.91 5.65
CA SER A 156 -17.69 1.61 5.34
C SER A 156 -17.56 0.17 4.86
N VAL A 157 -16.79 -0.03 3.79
CA VAL A 157 -16.56 -1.33 3.15
C VAL A 157 -15.09 -1.54 2.85
N LEU A 158 -14.68 -2.80 2.84
CA LEU A 158 -13.31 -3.18 2.51
C LEU A 158 -13.13 -3.20 0.99
N VAL A 159 -12.23 -2.37 0.48
CA VAL A 159 -11.78 -2.34 -0.91
C VAL A 159 -10.27 -2.23 -0.89
N ARG A 160 -9.59 -3.38 -0.90
CA ARG A 160 -8.13 -3.42 -0.82
C ARG A 160 -7.53 -2.76 -2.05
N ASP A 161 -6.45 -1.98 -1.83
CA ASP A 161 -5.67 -1.43 -2.92
C ASP A 161 -5.02 -2.57 -3.73
N SER A 162 -4.68 -2.30 -4.97
CA SER A 162 -4.05 -3.29 -5.83
C SER A 162 -2.54 -3.12 -5.90
N VAL A 163 -1.85 -4.22 -6.17
CA VAL A 163 -0.48 -4.21 -6.65
C VAL A 163 -0.45 -4.25 -8.17
N ASP A 164 0.55 -3.65 -8.78
CA ASP A 164 0.80 -3.78 -10.21
C ASP A 164 1.49 -5.11 -10.51
N ASP A 165 0.68 -6.16 -10.63
CA ASP A 165 1.14 -7.51 -10.94
C ASP A 165 1.88 -7.60 -12.29
N LEU A 166 1.67 -6.66 -13.20
CA LEU A 166 2.41 -6.62 -14.47
C LEU A 166 3.82 -6.04 -14.31
N HIS A 167 4.01 -5.11 -13.37
CA HIS A 167 5.31 -4.50 -13.13
C HIS A 167 6.25 -5.45 -12.38
N TRP A 168 5.72 -6.15 -11.37
CA TRP A 168 6.50 -6.94 -10.44
C TRP A 168 6.73 -8.38 -10.88
N ASP A 169 5.82 -8.99 -11.64
CA ASP A 169 5.86 -10.41 -12.03
C ASP A 169 7.07 -10.72 -12.93
N PRO A 170 8.05 -11.52 -12.45
CA PRO A 170 9.25 -11.86 -13.21
C PRO A 170 8.95 -12.66 -14.48
N ASN A 171 7.81 -13.39 -14.54
CA ASN A 171 7.41 -14.14 -15.74
C ASN A 171 6.92 -13.22 -16.86
N ARG A 172 6.46 -12.02 -16.52
CA ARG A 172 5.94 -11.02 -17.47
C ARG A 172 6.91 -9.90 -17.75
N ASN A 173 7.68 -9.52 -16.74
CA ASN A 173 8.59 -8.39 -16.79
C ASN A 173 9.89 -8.74 -16.06
N PRO A 174 10.69 -9.67 -16.60
CA PRO A 174 11.93 -10.10 -15.98
C PRO A 174 12.94 -8.97 -15.94
N ARG A 175 13.59 -8.78 -14.78
CA ARG A 175 14.67 -7.82 -14.59
C ARG A 175 16.00 -8.58 -14.55
N PRO A 176 17.00 -8.18 -15.35
CA PRO A 176 18.32 -8.79 -15.25
C PRO A 176 18.98 -8.40 -13.90
N ARG A 177 19.65 -9.35 -13.26
CA ARG A 177 20.33 -9.12 -11.97
C ARG A 177 21.41 -8.01 -12.07
N SER A 178 21.96 -7.81 -13.26
CA SER A 178 22.95 -6.75 -13.53
C SER A 178 22.46 -5.32 -13.25
N ILE A 179 21.13 -5.09 -13.18
CA ILE A 179 20.54 -3.81 -12.74
C ILE A 179 20.97 -3.46 -11.31
N LEU A 180 21.25 -4.46 -10.47
CA LEU A 180 21.68 -4.25 -9.10
C LEU A 180 23.10 -3.70 -8.97
N GLY A 181 23.89 -3.75 -10.05
CA GLY A 181 25.29 -3.31 -10.05
C GLY A 181 26.14 -4.19 -9.12
N ASP A 182 27.03 -3.57 -8.35
CA ASP A 182 27.95 -4.27 -7.44
C ASP A 182 27.20 -5.09 -6.35
N SER A 183 25.96 -4.70 -6.02
CA SER A 183 25.09 -5.45 -5.11
C SER A 183 24.43 -6.69 -5.75
N GLY A 184 24.79 -7.03 -6.95
CA GLY A 184 24.26 -8.18 -7.70
C GLY A 184 25.19 -9.38 -7.73
N ASP A 185 26.14 -9.52 -6.79
CA ASP A 185 27.05 -10.65 -6.72
C ASP A 185 26.29 -11.97 -6.57
N GLU A 186 26.39 -12.82 -7.58
CA GLU A 186 25.72 -14.14 -7.62
C GLU A 186 26.28 -15.14 -6.63
N SER A 187 27.49 -14.89 -6.10
CA SER A 187 28.11 -15.72 -5.06
C SER A 187 27.57 -15.45 -3.65
N LYS A 188 26.66 -14.49 -3.49
CA LYS A 188 26.07 -14.08 -2.22
C LYS A 188 24.61 -14.46 -2.08
N CYS A 189 24.21 -14.82 -0.88
CA CYS A 189 22.82 -14.94 -0.47
C CYS A 189 22.23 -13.53 -0.33
N LEU A 190 21.45 -13.11 -1.30
CA LEU A 190 20.94 -11.75 -1.41
C LEU A 190 19.72 -11.55 -0.53
N LEU A 191 19.80 -10.63 0.40
CA LEU A 191 18.68 -10.15 1.22
C LEU A 191 18.30 -8.73 0.79
N VAL A 192 17.07 -8.34 0.96
CA VAL A 192 16.63 -6.98 0.71
C VAL A 192 15.87 -6.41 1.90
N SER A 193 16.04 -5.13 2.19
CA SER A 193 15.20 -4.39 3.13
C SER A 193 14.82 -3.04 2.54
N VAL A 194 13.66 -2.51 2.96
CA VAL A 194 13.13 -1.23 2.47
C VAL A 194 12.95 -0.27 3.64
N GLY A 195 13.33 0.97 3.43
CA GLY A 195 13.18 2.08 4.37
C GLY A 195 14.49 2.56 4.98
N GLU A 196 14.58 3.86 5.28
CA GLU A 196 15.82 4.47 5.83
C GLU A 196 15.61 5.19 7.15
N LYS A 197 15.00 6.36 7.14
CA LYS A 197 15.02 7.31 8.28
C LYS A 197 13.76 7.34 9.12
N ASP A 198 12.62 6.94 8.57
CA ASP A 198 11.35 6.96 9.30
C ASP A 198 11.33 5.80 10.31
N PRO A 199 11.08 6.05 11.60
CA PRO A 199 11.02 5.02 12.64
C PRO A 199 10.06 3.86 12.33
N ARG A 200 9.04 4.11 11.51
CA ARG A 200 8.09 3.07 11.08
C ARG A 200 8.73 1.94 10.29
N TRP A 201 9.85 2.19 9.62
CA TRP A 201 10.59 1.16 8.86
C TRP A 201 11.47 0.27 9.72
N ARG A 202 11.83 0.74 10.92
CA ARG A 202 12.68 0.01 11.87
C ARG A 202 14.00 -0.49 11.28
N SER A 203 14.63 0.34 10.46
CA SER A 203 15.91 -0.03 9.79
C SER A 203 17.03 -0.35 10.78
N GLN A 204 17.00 0.26 11.98
CA GLN A 204 17.96 -0.03 13.04
C GLN A 204 17.79 -1.45 13.58
N PHE A 205 16.54 -1.93 13.74
CA PHE A 205 16.27 -3.30 14.17
C PHE A 205 16.92 -4.34 13.22
N ILE A 206 16.83 -4.11 11.90
CA ILE A 206 17.54 -4.97 10.93
C ILE A 206 19.05 -4.90 11.11
N SER A 207 19.62 -3.73 11.41
CA SER A 207 21.07 -3.63 11.67
C SER A 207 21.48 -4.42 12.91
N GLU A 208 20.68 -4.40 13.96
CA GLU A 208 20.89 -5.18 15.19
C GLU A 208 20.78 -6.68 14.90
N VAL A 209 19.74 -7.12 14.21
CA VAL A 209 19.58 -8.53 13.80
C VAL A 209 20.78 -9.00 12.97
N MET A 210 21.20 -8.24 11.96
CA MET A 210 22.35 -8.57 11.11
C MET A 210 23.66 -8.65 11.91
N ALA A 211 23.85 -7.81 12.92
CA ALA A 211 25.02 -7.86 13.79
C ALA A 211 25.06 -9.09 14.70
N MET A 212 23.91 -9.69 15.02
CA MET A 212 23.79 -10.92 15.82
C MET A 212 24.05 -12.20 15.01
N ILE A 213 24.02 -12.14 13.68
CA ILE A 213 24.28 -13.30 12.82
C ILE A 213 25.76 -13.71 12.93
N PRO A 214 26.07 -15.01 13.09
CA PRO A 214 27.44 -15.51 13.12
C PRO A 214 28.25 -15.05 11.90
N GLU A 215 29.55 -14.77 12.12
CA GLU A 215 30.39 -14.16 11.06
C GLU A 215 30.49 -15.05 9.82
N GLU A 216 30.61 -16.38 10.01
CA GLU A 216 30.71 -17.35 8.92
C GLU A 216 29.46 -17.37 8.01
N ILE A 217 28.27 -17.02 8.55
CA ILE A 217 27.05 -16.88 7.80
C ILE A 217 27.00 -15.49 7.16
N ARG A 218 27.37 -14.45 7.94
CA ARG A 218 27.28 -13.06 7.51
C ARG A 218 28.19 -12.76 6.32
N GLU A 219 29.34 -13.43 6.21
CA GLU A 219 30.24 -13.33 5.06
C GLU A 219 29.58 -13.75 3.73
N ASP A 220 28.62 -14.66 3.77
CA ASP A 220 27.88 -15.10 2.58
C ASP A 220 26.68 -14.19 2.25
N LEU A 221 26.24 -13.37 3.20
CA LEU A 221 25.05 -12.53 3.03
C LEU A 221 25.40 -11.20 2.34
N GLU A 222 24.51 -10.76 1.48
CA GLU A 222 24.49 -9.38 0.98
C GLU A 222 23.12 -8.76 1.26
N LEU A 223 23.09 -7.63 1.97
CA LEU A 223 21.86 -6.91 2.28
C LEU A 223 21.75 -5.63 1.46
N ILE A 224 20.87 -5.64 0.45
CA ILE A 224 20.48 -4.43 -0.27
C ILE A 224 19.48 -3.62 0.58
N ARG A 225 19.82 -2.35 0.85
CA ARG A 225 18.93 -1.41 1.52
C ARG A 225 18.33 -0.45 0.50
N ILE A 226 17.01 -0.53 0.31
CA ILE A 226 16.29 0.35 -0.60
C ILE A 226 15.77 1.54 0.20
N GLY A 227 16.30 2.74 -0.10
CA GLY A 227 15.88 3.99 0.51
C GLY A 227 14.54 4.49 -0.04
N VAL A 228 13.80 5.24 0.80
CA VAL A 228 12.57 5.93 0.39
C VAL A 228 12.93 7.37 0.00
N GLY A 229 12.83 7.74 -1.28
CA GLY A 229 13.07 9.14 -1.71
C GLY A 229 13.57 9.33 -3.14
N THR A 230 14.51 8.54 -3.59
CA THR A 230 14.93 8.46 -5.00
C THR A 230 14.87 7.00 -5.42
N ILE A 231 13.65 6.52 -5.64
CA ILE A 231 13.44 5.11 -5.94
C ILE A 231 13.57 4.91 -7.44
N ASP A 232 14.61 4.20 -7.83
CA ASP A 232 14.68 3.54 -9.13
C ASP A 232 13.81 2.27 -9.05
N TRP A 233 12.59 2.35 -9.58
CA TRP A 233 11.61 1.26 -9.54
C TRP A 233 12.09 0.01 -10.28
N GLU A 234 12.94 0.16 -11.30
CA GLU A 234 13.55 -0.97 -11.99
C GLU A 234 14.52 -1.73 -11.08
N LYS A 235 15.32 -0.96 -10.30
CA LYS A 235 16.25 -1.54 -9.32
C LYS A 235 15.50 -2.21 -8.16
N VAL A 236 14.39 -1.63 -7.71
CA VAL A 236 13.54 -2.25 -6.68
C VAL A 236 12.93 -3.55 -7.17
N ALA A 237 12.39 -3.56 -8.40
CA ALA A 237 11.84 -4.77 -9.00
C ALA A 237 12.90 -5.87 -9.17
N ALA A 238 14.09 -5.50 -9.65
CA ALA A 238 15.23 -6.43 -9.75
C ALA A 238 15.60 -7.01 -8.37
N ALA A 239 15.67 -6.15 -7.33
CA ALA A 239 15.98 -6.60 -5.98
C ALA A 239 14.97 -7.62 -5.46
N PHE A 240 13.66 -7.37 -5.61
CA PHE A 240 12.63 -8.34 -5.20
C PHE A 240 12.64 -9.61 -6.06
N GLN A 241 12.91 -9.52 -7.36
CA GLN A 241 12.96 -10.71 -8.22
C GLN A 241 14.16 -11.63 -7.91
N HIS A 242 15.25 -11.08 -7.43
CA HIS A 242 16.50 -11.83 -7.21
C HIS A 242 16.87 -12.09 -5.75
N ALA A 243 16.28 -11.38 -4.77
CA ALA A 243 16.56 -11.62 -3.37
C ALA A 243 15.99 -12.96 -2.88
N GLU A 244 16.71 -13.63 -1.99
CA GLU A 244 16.23 -14.82 -1.31
C GLU A 244 15.05 -14.49 -0.39
N VAL A 245 15.05 -13.28 0.21
CA VAL A 245 13.98 -12.83 1.09
C VAL A 245 13.98 -11.31 1.25
N LEU A 246 12.77 -10.73 1.38
CA LEU A 246 12.56 -9.37 1.90
C LEU A 246 12.50 -9.40 3.43
N LEU A 247 13.33 -8.60 4.09
CA LEU A 247 13.27 -8.33 5.53
C LEU A 247 12.46 -7.06 5.79
N TYR A 248 11.28 -7.20 6.38
CA TYR A 248 10.36 -6.10 6.60
C TYR A 248 9.89 -6.01 8.06
N PRO A 249 10.71 -5.44 8.97
CA PRO A 249 10.34 -5.28 10.37
C PRO A 249 9.38 -4.09 10.60
N GLY A 250 9.03 -3.36 9.55
CA GLY A 250 8.22 -2.14 9.62
C GLY A 250 6.87 -2.33 10.29
N VAL A 251 6.34 -1.27 10.88
CA VAL A 251 5.09 -1.32 11.66
C VAL A 251 3.85 -0.89 10.88
N SER A 252 3.95 -0.57 9.63
CA SER A 252 2.89 -0.18 8.72
C SER A 252 3.12 1.16 8.05
N VAL A 253 2.76 1.22 6.80
CA VAL A 253 2.80 2.43 5.97
C VAL A 253 1.60 2.47 5.01
N GLY A 254 0.47 1.92 5.41
CA GLY A 254 -0.68 1.75 4.54
C GLY A 254 -0.65 0.42 3.77
N PHE A 255 -1.67 0.17 2.94
CA PHE A 255 -1.86 -1.13 2.27
C PHE A 255 -0.86 -1.36 1.13
N ARG A 256 -0.46 -0.31 0.40
CA ARG A 256 0.64 -0.39 -0.58
C ARG A 256 1.96 -0.47 0.16
N SER A 257 2.43 -1.68 0.35
CA SER A 257 3.61 -1.95 1.17
C SER A 257 4.60 -2.83 0.41
N PRO A 258 5.89 -2.67 0.64
CA PRO A 258 6.91 -3.54 0.07
C PRO A 258 6.64 -5.04 0.21
N PRO A 259 6.02 -5.55 1.29
CA PRO A 259 5.60 -6.93 1.36
C PRO A 259 4.67 -7.40 0.24
N LEU A 260 3.70 -6.57 -0.15
CA LEU A 260 2.78 -6.91 -1.23
C LEU A 260 3.47 -6.89 -2.61
N GLU A 261 4.37 -5.93 -2.81
CA GLU A 261 5.19 -5.82 -4.01
C GLU A 261 6.17 -7.01 -4.13
N ALA A 262 6.77 -7.42 -3.02
CA ALA A 262 7.61 -8.61 -2.95
C ALA A 262 6.82 -9.89 -3.27
N LEU A 263 5.60 -10.06 -2.74
CA LEU A 263 4.72 -11.17 -3.12
C LEU A 263 4.46 -11.19 -4.63
N ALA A 264 4.19 -10.02 -5.22
CA ALA A 264 3.94 -9.88 -6.66
C ALA A 264 5.18 -10.11 -7.51
N ALA A 265 6.37 -10.08 -6.91
CA ALA A 265 7.64 -10.49 -7.52
C ALA A 265 8.02 -11.96 -7.20
N GLY A 266 7.15 -12.71 -6.53
CA GLY A 266 7.44 -14.07 -6.05
C GLY A 266 8.59 -14.11 -5.04
N CYS A 267 8.84 -13.02 -4.31
CA CYS A 267 9.87 -12.92 -3.29
C CYS A 267 9.32 -13.34 -1.93
N PRO A 268 9.94 -14.31 -1.23
CA PRO A 268 9.64 -14.60 0.15
C PRO A 268 9.79 -13.35 1.04
N VAL A 269 9.00 -13.29 2.10
CA VAL A 269 8.99 -12.15 3.02
C VAL A 269 9.09 -12.64 4.45
N LEU A 270 9.93 -12.00 5.25
CA LEU A 270 9.93 -12.06 6.70
C LEU A 270 9.47 -10.67 7.21
N ALA A 271 8.32 -10.61 7.83
CA ALA A 271 7.73 -9.37 8.32
C ALA A 271 7.34 -9.46 9.80
N SER A 272 7.25 -8.33 10.48
CA SER A 272 6.72 -8.26 11.82
C SER A 272 5.30 -8.82 11.90
N ASP A 273 5.01 -9.66 12.90
CA ASP A 273 3.65 -10.16 13.16
C ASP A 273 2.77 -9.04 13.72
N LEU A 274 2.17 -8.32 12.79
CA LEU A 274 1.27 -7.20 13.05
C LEU A 274 -0.02 -7.39 12.23
N PRO A 275 -1.17 -6.88 12.72
CA PRO A 275 -2.47 -7.11 12.08
C PRO A 275 -2.50 -6.83 10.58
N LEU A 276 -1.89 -5.73 10.14
CA LEU A 276 -1.87 -5.35 8.72
C LEU A 276 -1.06 -6.33 7.86
N HIS A 277 0.07 -6.83 8.39
CA HIS A 277 0.88 -7.81 7.67
C HIS A 277 0.15 -9.15 7.56
N GLY A 278 -0.58 -9.57 8.59
CA GLY A 278 -1.42 -10.77 8.56
C GLY A 278 -2.58 -10.71 7.57
N GLU A 279 -2.98 -9.50 7.12
CA GLU A 279 -3.96 -9.37 6.03
C GLU A 279 -3.37 -9.70 4.66
N VAL A 280 -2.06 -9.50 4.48
CA VAL A 280 -1.35 -9.62 3.21
C VAL A 280 -0.57 -10.92 3.13
N LEU A 281 0.17 -11.24 4.19
CA LEU A 281 1.16 -12.32 4.24
C LEU A 281 0.59 -13.60 4.86
N PRO A 282 1.02 -14.78 4.40
CA PRO A 282 0.72 -16.02 5.10
C PRO A 282 1.46 -16.09 6.44
N PRO A 283 0.94 -16.85 7.44
CA PRO A 283 1.53 -16.92 8.80
C PRO A 283 3.01 -17.29 8.83
N ARG A 284 3.49 -18.12 7.90
CA ARG A 284 4.90 -18.49 7.80
C ARG A 284 5.88 -17.33 7.53
N CYS A 285 5.35 -16.20 7.07
CA CYS A 285 6.13 -14.98 6.79
C CYS A 285 6.19 -14.03 8.00
N LEU A 286 5.47 -14.33 9.09
CA LEU A 286 5.31 -13.43 10.22
C LEU A 286 6.23 -13.83 11.37
N LEU A 287 7.00 -12.87 11.86
CA LEU A 287 7.93 -13.02 12.98
C LEU A 287 7.59 -12.03 14.10
N PRO A 288 7.79 -12.40 15.37
CA PRO A 288 7.60 -11.48 16.48
C PRO A 288 8.36 -10.16 16.24
N ALA A 289 7.66 -9.05 16.38
CA ALA A 289 8.24 -7.73 16.11
C ALA A 289 9.34 -7.35 17.10
N THR A 290 9.35 -7.96 18.30
CA THR A 290 10.21 -7.62 19.44
C THR A 290 11.28 -8.66 19.74
N ASP A 291 11.41 -9.69 18.94
CA ASP A 291 12.32 -10.81 19.20
C ASP A 291 13.38 -10.95 18.08
N PRO A 292 14.55 -10.30 18.21
CA PRO A 292 15.58 -10.34 17.19
C PRO A 292 16.17 -11.74 17.00
N GLU A 293 16.14 -12.61 18.00
CA GLU A 293 16.70 -13.97 17.92
C GLU A 293 15.90 -14.84 16.93
N GLN A 294 14.58 -14.67 16.88
CA GLN A 294 13.75 -15.36 15.89
C GLN A 294 14.03 -14.86 14.46
N TRP A 295 14.34 -13.57 14.30
CA TRP A 295 14.76 -13.04 13.00
C TRP A 295 16.12 -13.60 12.57
N VAL A 296 17.09 -13.67 13.49
CA VAL A 296 18.40 -14.32 13.25
C VAL A 296 18.20 -15.78 12.83
N SER A 297 17.36 -16.52 13.55
CA SER A 297 17.07 -17.93 13.23
C SER A 297 16.46 -18.08 11.83
N ALA A 298 15.47 -17.23 11.49
CA ALA A 298 14.83 -17.27 10.19
C ALA A 298 15.80 -16.91 9.04
N ILE A 299 16.66 -15.90 9.21
CA ILE A 299 17.68 -15.53 8.22
C ILE A 299 18.71 -16.66 8.06
N THR A 300 19.12 -17.28 9.16
CA THR A 300 20.03 -18.44 9.14
C THR A 300 19.40 -19.62 8.39
N GLN A 301 18.10 -19.83 8.53
CA GLN A 301 17.40 -20.84 7.76
C GLN A 301 17.41 -20.51 6.25
N VAL A 302 17.13 -19.27 5.85
CA VAL A 302 17.21 -18.81 4.45
C VAL A 302 18.60 -19.07 3.88
N HIS A 303 19.66 -18.69 4.61
CA HIS A 303 21.03 -18.96 4.21
C HIS A 303 21.32 -20.47 4.06
N SER A 304 20.84 -21.30 5.01
CA SER A 304 21.02 -22.75 4.96
C SER A 304 20.32 -23.39 3.75
N GLU A 305 19.17 -22.87 3.35
CA GLU A 305 18.45 -23.29 2.14
C GLU A 305 19.21 -22.90 0.88
N TRP A 306 19.70 -21.66 0.82
CA TRP A 306 20.54 -21.18 -0.27
C TRP A 306 21.83 -22.01 -0.42
N ARG A 307 22.52 -22.33 0.71
CA ARG A 307 23.71 -23.21 0.68
C ARG A 307 23.37 -24.62 0.19
N ARG A 308 22.25 -25.19 0.60
CA ARG A 308 21.79 -26.53 0.13
C ARG A 308 21.46 -26.56 -1.36
N SER A 309 21.02 -25.45 -1.94
CA SER A 309 20.84 -25.31 -3.38
C SER A 309 22.14 -25.16 -4.17
N GLY A 310 23.30 -25.16 -3.48
CA GLY A 310 24.62 -24.95 -4.08
C GLY A 310 24.99 -23.48 -4.29
N GLY A 311 24.35 -22.58 -3.56
CA GLY A 311 24.54 -21.14 -3.72
C GLY A 311 23.90 -20.56 -4.99
N VAL A 312 22.94 -21.30 -5.58
CA VAL A 312 22.19 -20.84 -6.74
C VAL A 312 21.03 -19.95 -6.27
N PRO A 313 20.78 -18.82 -6.94
CA PRO A 313 19.61 -18.00 -6.66
C PRO A 313 18.31 -18.79 -6.66
N ARG A 314 17.40 -18.46 -5.76
CA ARG A 314 16.11 -19.14 -5.64
C ARG A 314 15.30 -19.11 -6.95
N HIS A 315 14.42 -20.06 -7.10
CA HIS A 315 13.35 -19.98 -8.06
C HIS A 315 12.23 -19.05 -7.55
N VAL A 316 11.47 -18.50 -8.51
CA VAL A 316 10.27 -17.70 -8.21
C VAL A 316 9.26 -18.55 -7.43
N ASP A 317 8.74 -18.03 -6.33
CA ASP A 317 7.64 -18.69 -5.58
C ASP A 317 6.30 -18.41 -6.29
N GLU A 318 5.88 -19.33 -7.15
CA GLU A 318 4.63 -19.25 -7.90
C GLU A 318 3.40 -19.19 -6.99
N GLY A 319 3.48 -19.74 -5.78
CA GLY A 319 2.39 -19.65 -4.79
C GLY A 319 2.20 -18.23 -4.28
N LEU A 320 3.29 -17.50 -4.06
CA LEU A 320 3.22 -16.07 -3.67
C LEU A 320 2.69 -15.21 -4.81
N LEU A 321 3.15 -15.45 -6.05
CA LEU A 321 2.61 -14.76 -7.24
C LEU A 321 1.10 -14.97 -7.38
N SER A 322 0.62 -16.21 -7.23
CA SER A 322 -0.82 -16.52 -7.32
C SER A 322 -1.62 -15.76 -6.25
N VAL A 323 -1.15 -15.77 -5.00
CA VAL A 323 -1.79 -15.04 -3.90
C VAL A 323 -1.84 -13.53 -4.19
N ALA A 324 -0.73 -12.95 -4.64
CA ALA A 324 -0.68 -11.53 -4.97
C ALA A 324 -1.68 -11.18 -6.08
N LYS A 325 -1.70 -11.94 -7.17
CA LYS A 325 -2.57 -11.72 -8.32
C LYS A 325 -4.04 -11.92 -8.00
N GLU A 326 -4.41 -13.01 -7.33
CA GLU A 326 -5.80 -13.38 -7.06
C GLU A 326 -6.46 -12.48 -6.02
N ARG A 327 -5.69 -12.07 -4.99
CA ARG A 327 -6.25 -11.29 -3.88
C ARG A 327 -6.04 -9.78 -4.02
N PHE A 328 -4.97 -9.37 -4.69
CA PHE A 328 -4.51 -7.98 -4.72
C PHE A 328 -4.18 -7.48 -6.13
N GLY A 329 -4.37 -8.31 -7.16
CA GLY A 329 -4.20 -7.88 -8.55
C GLY A 329 -5.27 -6.89 -8.98
N ARG A 330 -5.00 -6.18 -10.07
CA ARG A 330 -5.89 -5.16 -10.64
C ARG A 330 -7.31 -5.68 -10.94
N GLY A 331 -7.45 -6.97 -11.31
CA GLY A 331 -8.76 -7.59 -11.52
C GLY A 331 -9.60 -7.67 -10.24
N ALA A 332 -9.02 -8.18 -9.15
CA ALA A 332 -9.69 -8.28 -7.85
C ALA A 332 -10.09 -6.90 -7.30
N HIS A 333 -9.23 -5.89 -7.49
CA HIS A 333 -9.53 -4.51 -7.11
C HIS A 333 -10.71 -3.95 -7.91
N GLY A 334 -10.73 -4.13 -9.23
CA GLY A 334 -11.83 -3.67 -10.09
C GLY A 334 -13.18 -4.29 -9.72
N GLU A 335 -13.22 -5.60 -9.41
CA GLU A 335 -14.43 -6.26 -8.93
C GLU A 335 -14.90 -5.71 -7.57
N SER A 336 -13.96 -5.44 -6.65
CA SER A 336 -14.26 -4.87 -5.34
C SER A 336 -14.81 -3.46 -5.46
N LEU A 337 -14.22 -2.62 -6.33
CA LEU A 337 -14.72 -1.29 -6.65
C LEU A 337 -16.14 -1.35 -7.23
N SER A 338 -16.40 -2.23 -8.19
CA SER A 338 -17.73 -2.39 -8.79
C SER A 338 -18.79 -2.69 -7.74
N LYS A 339 -18.52 -3.66 -6.85
CA LYS A 339 -19.45 -4.01 -5.76
C LYS A 339 -19.70 -2.84 -4.81
N ALA A 340 -18.66 -2.07 -4.50
CA ALA A 340 -18.76 -0.91 -3.61
C ALA A 340 -19.55 0.25 -4.25
N TYR A 341 -19.35 0.51 -5.54
CA TYR A 341 -20.10 1.50 -6.29
C TYR A 341 -21.59 1.13 -6.41
N ASP A 342 -21.88 -0.14 -6.72
CA ASP A 342 -23.25 -0.65 -6.74
C ASP A 342 -23.95 -0.53 -5.38
N MET A 343 -23.17 -0.70 -4.29
CA MET A 343 -23.67 -0.51 -2.93
C MET A 343 -24.00 0.96 -2.64
N ALA A 344 -23.18 1.90 -3.10
CA ALA A 344 -23.45 3.33 -2.97
C ALA A 344 -24.73 3.75 -3.72
N MET A 345 -24.95 3.19 -4.91
CA MET A 345 -26.18 3.42 -5.69
C MET A 345 -27.46 2.98 -5.01
N ARG A 346 -27.42 1.93 -4.20
CA ARG A 346 -28.61 1.40 -3.49
C ARG A 346 -28.95 2.17 -2.21
N GLY A 347 -28.05 3.01 -1.74
CA GLY A 347 -28.23 3.78 -0.50
C GLY A 347 -28.94 5.12 -0.72
N LYS A 348 -29.09 5.55 -1.97
CA LYS A 348 -29.89 6.68 -2.43
C LYS A 348 -31.18 6.16 -3.08
#